data_367bc10399ce0ea9b13f9b8fa5f5867b
#
_entry.id   367bc10399ce0ea9b13f9b8fa5f5867b
#
_cell.length_a   1.000
_cell.length_b   1.000
_cell.length_c   1.000
_cell.angle_alpha   90.00
_cell.angle_beta   90.00
_cell.angle_gamma   90.00
#
_symmetry.space_group_name_H-M   'P 1'
#
loop_
_entity.id
_entity.type
_entity.pdbx_description
1 polymer ?
#
loop_
_entity_poly.entity_id
_entity_poly.type
_entity_poly.pdbx_seq_one_letter_code
_entity_poly.pdbx_strand_id
1 'polypeptide(L)'
;MVWRKWDGKEEIDLEGLSAVINLSGEAIDQRWTNKRKALFRKSRVDLTANLSRAIINSNVEVLLNASATGIYGDRGDEGLPEIASAGRGYLAELCRDWEDAVEVPENVRTVFLRTGVVLGKDSRAWEKMSKIFKWGIGGKLGSGRQWMPWIHLYDEVEGIVFCLENEIEGPVNLVAPESVRNAQFTKAVGKAIKRVTPFAAPAFGLKLLLGDFAKEGLLASARVVPQVLLDAGYEFKYPTIEKAMSEIVAN
;
A
#
# COMPACT_ATOMS: atom_id res chain seq x y z
N MET A 1 -19.61 -19.07 0.63
CA MET A 1 -19.15 -17.71 0.22
C MET A 1 -20.21 -17.14 -0.69
N VAL A 2 -20.72 -15.93 -0.39
CA VAL A 2 -21.73 -15.22 -1.20
C VAL A 2 -21.06 -14.02 -1.84
N TRP A 3 -21.16 -13.91 -3.17
CA TRP A 3 -20.64 -12.78 -3.93
C TRP A 3 -21.77 -11.77 -4.19
N ARG A 4 -21.57 -10.51 -3.81
CA ARG A 4 -22.47 -9.41 -4.11
C ARG A 4 -21.69 -8.29 -4.78
N LYS A 5 -22.25 -7.68 -5.82
CA LYS A 5 -21.67 -6.49 -6.45
C LYS A 5 -22.19 -5.26 -5.72
N TRP A 6 -21.28 -4.41 -5.26
CA TRP A 6 -21.61 -3.12 -4.68
C TRP A 6 -20.92 -2.00 -5.46
N ASP A 7 -21.65 -0.97 -5.80
CA ASP A 7 -21.15 0.17 -6.57
C ASP A 7 -20.66 1.33 -5.69
N GLY A 8 -20.71 1.16 -4.36
CA GLY A 8 -20.32 2.15 -3.36
C GLY A 8 -21.34 3.26 -3.13
N LYS A 9 -22.56 3.16 -3.68
CA LYS A 9 -23.63 4.18 -3.55
C LYS A 9 -24.89 3.63 -2.93
N GLU A 10 -25.28 2.43 -3.31
CA GLU A 10 -26.44 1.78 -2.75
C GLU A 10 -26.18 1.35 -1.31
N GLU A 11 -27.23 1.17 -0.54
CA GLU A 11 -27.12 0.61 0.80
C GLU A 11 -26.55 -0.80 0.73
N ILE A 12 -25.51 -1.07 1.50
CA ILE A 12 -24.90 -2.40 1.60
C ILE A 12 -25.48 -3.12 2.81
N ASP A 13 -25.96 -4.34 2.58
CA ASP A 13 -26.43 -5.22 3.63
C ASP A 13 -25.25 -5.84 4.40
N LEU A 14 -25.13 -5.48 5.68
CA LEU A 14 -24.11 -5.97 6.63
C LEU A 14 -24.73 -6.87 7.70
N GLU A 15 -25.98 -7.34 7.53
CA GLU A 15 -26.65 -8.20 8.49
C GLU A 15 -25.86 -9.51 8.71
N GLY A 16 -25.67 -9.88 9.97
CA GLY A 16 -24.93 -11.09 10.37
C GLY A 16 -23.40 -11.00 10.22
N LEU A 17 -22.87 -9.83 9.88
CA LEU A 17 -21.41 -9.61 9.82
C LEU A 17 -20.90 -8.96 11.11
N SER A 18 -19.83 -9.51 11.68
CA SER A 18 -19.12 -8.94 12.83
C SER A 18 -17.89 -8.13 12.43
N ALA A 19 -17.37 -8.32 11.22
CA ALA A 19 -16.20 -7.60 10.74
C ALA A 19 -16.32 -7.25 9.26
N VAL A 20 -15.71 -6.12 8.89
CA VAL A 20 -15.60 -5.63 7.51
C VAL A 20 -14.14 -5.32 7.17
N ILE A 21 -13.67 -5.82 6.03
CA ILE A 21 -12.36 -5.48 5.47
C ILE A 21 -12.58 -4.72 4.16
N ASN A 22 -12.31 -3.42 4.17
CA ASN A 22 -12.42 -2.55 2.99
C ASN A 22 -11.06 -2.40 2.31
N LEU A 23 -10.87 -3.07 1.18
CA LEU A 23 -9.67 -2.95 0.34
C LEU A 23 -9.94 -2.20 -0.97
N SER A 24 -11.04 -1.46 -1.04
CA SER A 24 -11.48 -0.78 -2.26
C SER A 24 -10.58 0.40 -2.62
N GLY A 25 -10.25 0.52 -3.91
CA GLY A 25 -9.48 1.65 -4.40
C GLY A 25 -9.12 1.54 -5.88
N GLU A 26 -9.35 2.60 -6.64
CA GLU A 26 -8.91 2.71 -8.04
C GLU A 26 -7.37 2.73 -8.12
N ALA A 27 -6.81 2.03 -9.12
CA ALA A 27 -5.37 1.93 -9.29
C ALA A 27 -4.71 3.28 -9.60
N ILE A 28 -3.70 3.67 -8.80
CA ILE A 28 -3.01 4.97 -8.89
C ILE A 28 -1.76 4.95 -9.79
N ASP A 29 -1.29 3.77 -10.18
CA ASP A 29 -0.02 3.53 -10.89
C ASP A 29 -0.05 3.92 -12.38
N GLN A 30 -0.46 5.17 -12.63
CA GLN A 30 -0.64 5.77 -13.95
C GLN A 30 -0.49 7.30 -13.88
N ARG A 31 -0.45 7.97 -15.04
CA ARG A 31 -0.40 9.44 -15.05
C ARG A 31 -1.67 10.03 -14.42
N TRP A 32 -1.51 10.93 -13.44
CA TRP A 32 -2.61 11.58 -12.76
C TRP A 32 -3.11 12.79 -13.54
N THR A 33 -4.38 12.75 -13.90
CA THR A 33 -5.15 13.88 -14.43
C THR A 33 -6.22 14.27 -13.42
N ASN A 34 -6.83 15.44 -13.54
CA ASN A 34 -7.93 15.86 -12.64
C ASN A 34 -9.07 14.84 -12.63
N LYS A 35 -9.43 14.28 -13.79
CA LYS A 35 -10.42 13.20 -13.90
C LYS A 35 -10.01 11.95 -13.09
N ARG A 36 -8.74 11.56 -13.15
CA ARG A 36 -8.24 10.42 -12.39
C ARG A 36 -8.16 10.71 -10.89
N LYS A 37 -7.71 11.89 -10.51
CA LYS A 37 -7.71 12.32 -9.10
C LYS A 37 -9.11 12.28 -8.50
N ALA A 38 -10.13 12.69 -9.25
CA ALA A 38 -11.54 12.57 -8.83
C ALA A 38 -11.97 11.10 -8.66
N LEU A 39 -11.54 10.19 -9.56
CA LEU A 39 -11.82 8.75 -9.42
C LEU A 39 -11.10 8.13 -8.22
N PHE A 40 -9.85 8.53 -7.95
CA PHE A 40 -9.12 8.06 -6.77
C PHE A 40 -9.83 8.45 -5.48
N ARG A 41 -10.29 9.71 -5.39
CA ARG A 41 -11.06 10.20 -4.26
C ARG A 41 -12.38 9.45 -4.11
N LYS A 42 -13.14 9.34 -5.18
CA LYS A 42 -14.43 8.64 -5.17
C LYS A 42 -14.31 7.19 -4.71
N SER A 43 -13.31 6.46 -5.23
CA SER A 43 -13.13 5.05 -4.91
C SER A 43 -12.55 4.78 -3.51
N ARG A 44 -12.13 5.82 -2.79
CA ARG A 44 -11.58 5.75 -1.45
C ARG A 44 -12.45 6.50 -0.46
N VAL A 45 -12.44 7.82 -0.54
CA VAL A 45 -13.09 8.71 0.42
C VAL A 45 -14.61 8.54 0.38
N ASP A 46 -15.24 8.72 -0.80
CA ASP A 46 -16.71 8.67 -0.90
C ASP A 46 -17.24 7.26 -0.60
N LEU A 47 -16.50 6.21 -1.07
CA LEU A 47 -16.88 4.83 -0.82
C LEU A 47 -16.78 4.50 0.68
N THR A 48 -15.68 4.89 1.33
CA THR A 48 -15.48 4.65 2.77
C THR A 48 -16.50 5.39 3.62
N ALA A 49 -16.83 6.64 3.28
CA ALA A 49 -17.90 7.38 3.97
C ALA A 49 -19.28 6.69 3.82
N ASN A 50 -19.57 6.10 2.65
CA ASN A 50 -20.82 5.33 2.47
C ASN A 50 -20.80 4.03 3.26
N LEU A 51 -19.66 3.34 3.32
CA LEU A 51 -19.48 2.13 4.13
C LEU A 51 -19.64 2.45 5.63
N SER A 52 -19.05 3.54 6.11
CA SER A 52 -19.17 3.98 7.51
C SER A 52 -20.64 4.20 7.91
N ARG A 53 -21.46 4.82 7.04
CA ARG A 53 -22.88 4.98 7.31
C ARG A 53 -23.63 3.65 7.41
N ALA A 54 -23.25 2.66 6.61
CA ALA A 54 -23.85 1.32 6.71
C ALA A 54 -23.44 0.62 8.01
N ILE A 55 -22.18 0.79 8.45
CA ILE A 55 -21.66 0.21 9.70
C ILE A 55 -22.39 0.79 10.92
N ILE A 56 -22.70 2.08 10.95
CA ILE A 56 -23.43 2.73 12.06
C ILE A 56 -24.76 2.00 12.38
N ASN A 57 -25.43 1.47 11.37
CA ASN A 57 -26.72 0.80 11.50
C ASN A 57 -26.60 -0.74 11.49
N SER A 58 -25.43 -1.28 11.80
CA SER A 58 -25.15 -2.72 11.75
C SER A 58 -24.62 -3.25 13.09
N ASN A 59 -24.35 -4.55 13.16
CA ASN A 59 -23.70 -5.21 14.29
C ASN A 59 -22.20 -5.43 14.03
N VAL A 60 -21.58 -4.68 13.13
CA VAL A 60 -20.13 -4.77 12.86
C VAL A 60 -19.36 -4.24 14.05
N GLU A 61 -18.45 -5.03 14.56
CA GLU A 61 -17.58 -4.72 15.72
C GLU A 61 -16.17 -4.34 15.29
N VAL A 62 -15.75 -4.72 14.06
CA VAL A 62 -14.39 -4.51 13.55
C VAL A 62 -14.42 -3.99 12.12
N LEU A 63 -13.71 -2.88 11.87
CA LEU A 63 -13.45 -2.35 10.55
C LEU A 63 -11.95 -2.31 10.26
N LEU A 64 -11.47 -3.06 9.28
CA LEU A 64 -10.15 -2.89 8.69
C LEU A 64 -10.29 -2.10 7.39
N ASN A 65 -9.83 -0.85 7.40
CA ASN A 65 -9.92 0.03 6.23
C ASN A 65 -8.55 0.22 5.57
N ALA A 66 -8.48 -0.01 4.27
CA ALA A 66 -7.24 0.24 3.53
C ALA A 66 -6.82 1.70 3.63
N SER A 67 -5.53 1.90 3.69
CA SER A 67 -4.81 3.15 3.54
C SER A 67 -3.52 2.88 2.75
N ALA A 68 -2.55 3.76 2.76
CA ALA A 68 -1.28 3.53 2.10
C ALA A 68 -0.13 4.28 2.78
N THR A 69 1.08 3.73 2.65
CA THR A 69 2.32 4.41 3.09
C THR A 69 2.54 5.75 2.39
N GLY A 70 1.79 6.04 1.33
CA GLY A 70 1.74 7.35 0.68
C GLY A 70 1.35 8.51 1.60
N ILE A 71 0.69 8.23 2.74
CA ILE A 71 0.35 9.22 3.77
C ILE A 71 1.59 9.95 4.31
N TYR A 72 2.75 9.31 4.32
CA TYR A 72 3.98 9.90 4.82
C TYR A 72 4.66 10.86 3.83
N GLY A 73 4.35 10.78 2.51
CA GLY A 73 4.99 11.61 1.49
C GLY A 73 6.49 11.37 1.38
N ASP A 74 7.23 12.42 0.98
CA ASP A 74 8.70 12.39 0.89
C ASP A 74 9.31 12.90 2.20
N ARG A 75 9.95 12.02 2.96
CA ARG A 75 10.56 12.29 4.28
C ARG A 75 12.06 11.97 4.31
N GLY A 76 12.70 11.79 3.15
CA GLY A 76 14.13 11.52 3.07
C GLY A 76 14.52 10.22 3.79
N ASP A 77 15.40 10.33 4.79
CA ASP A 77 15.94 9.17 5.55
C ASP A 77 15.27 8.97 6.93
N GLU A 78 14.26 9.76 7.25
CA GLU A 78 13.52 9.65 8.51
C GLU A 78 12.84 8.29 8.65
N GLY A 79 12.98 7.66 9.82
CA GLY A 79 12.22 6.44 10.16
C GLY A 79 10.76 6.80 10.47
N LEU A 80 9.82 6.11 9.85
CA LEU A 80 8.40 6.44 9.86
C LEU A 80 7.58 5.30 10.48
N PRO A 81 7.53 5.18 11.82
CA PRO A 81 6.56 4.32 12.48
C PRO A 81 5.15 4.91 12.36
N GLU A 82 4.13 4.20 12.80
CA GLU A 82 2.71 4.56 12.66
C GLU A 82 2.35 5.89 13.31
N ILE A 83 3.04 6.25 14.40
CA ILE A 83 2.87 7.53 15.12
C ILE A 83 3.43 8.74 14.34
N ALA A 84 4.21 8.51 13.29
CA ALA A 84 4.76 9.60 12.49
C ALA A 84 3.64 10.41 11.82
N SER A 85 3.79 11.73 11.83
CA SER A 85 2.82 12.64 11.22
C SER A 85 2.70 12.43 9.71
N ALA A 86 1.53 12.72 9.16
CA ALA A 86 1.31 12.73 7.71
C ALA A 86 2.25 13.76 7.01
N GLY A 87 2.68 13.41 5.82
CA GLY A 87 3.52 14.25 4.97
C GLY A 87 2.73 15.25 4.15
N ARG A 88 3.34 15.71 3.05
CA ARG A 88 2.79 16.69 2.12
C ARG A 88 2.62 16.10 0.73
N GLY A 89 1.73 16.69 -0.06
CA GLY A 89 1.44 16.31 -1.43
C GLY A 89 0.08 15.66 -1.58
N TYR A 90 -0.34 15.51 -2.84
CA TYR A 90 -1.66 14.99 -3.17
C TYR A 90 -1.91 13.58 -2.61
N LEU A 91 -0.90 12.69 -2.68
CA LEU A 91 -1.06 11.33 -2.19
C LEU A 91 -1.21 11.28 -0.66
N ALA A 92 -0.45 12.10 0.06
CA ALA A 92 -0.57 12.22 1.51
C ALA A 92 -1.92 12.82 1.92
N GLU A 93 -2.41 13.82 1.21
CA GLU A 93 -3.73 14.41 1.40
C GLU A 93 -4.85 13.38 1.13
N LEU A 94 -4.75 12.64 0.02
CA LEU A 94 -5.72 11.61 -0.32
C LEU A 94 -5.79 10.50 0.75
N CYS A 95 -4.64 10.08 1.29
CA CYS A 95 -4.62 9.05 2.34
C CYS A 95 -5.22 9.57 3.66
N ARG A 96 -4.94 10.82 4.05
CA ARG A 96 -5.59 11.44 5.22
C ARG A 96 -7.10 11.51 5.04
N ASP A 97 -7.56 12.08 3.92
CA ASP A 97 -8.99 12.18 3.63
C ASP A 97 -9.66 10.80 3.60
N TRP A 98 -8.91 9.76 3.24
CA TRP A 98 -9.39 8.38 3.24
C TRP A 98 -9.52 7.82 4.66
N GLU A 99 -8.52 8.02 5.52
CA GLU A 99 -8.60 7.64 6.94
C GLU A 99 -9.67 8.46 7.66
N ASP A 100 -9.73 9.77 7.42
CA ASP A 100 -10.73 10.69 8.02
C ASP A 100 -12.17 10.40 7.58
N ALA A 101 -12.36 9.71 6.43
CA ALA A 101 -13.71 9.31 5.97
C ALA A 101 -14.31 8.13 6.75
N VAL A 102 -13.56 7.52 7.66
CA VAL A 102 -14.06 6.50 8.58
C VAL A 102 -14.72 7.19 9.77
N GLU A 103 -16.05 7.28 9.72
CA GLU A 103 -16.89 7.84 10.79
C GLU A 103 -17.79 6.73 11.34
N VAL A 104 -17.27 5.95 12.28
CA VAL A 104 -17.99 4.82 12.91
C VAL A 104 -18.07 5.03 14.43
N PRO A 105 -19.02 4.35 15.14
CA PRO A 105 -19.13 4.44 16.59
C PRO A 105 -17.84 3.99 17.30
N GLU A 106 -17.54 4.56 18.48
CA GLU A 106 -16.34 4.26 19.27
C GLU A 106 -16.20 2.77 19.66
N ASN A 107 -17.30 2.04 19.72
CA ASN A 107 -17.28 0.60 19.98
C ASN A 107 -16.90 -0.25 18.76
N VAL A 108 -16.72 0.35 17.58
CA VAL A 108 -16.23 -0.35 16.38
C VAL A 108 -14.71 -0.20 16.32
N ARG A 109 -14.00 -1.27 16.65
CA ARG A 109 -12.54 -1.30 16.55
C ARG A 109 -12.10 -1.07 15.09
N THR A 110 -11.31 -0.01 14.87
CA THR A 110 -10.91 0.40 13.53
C THR A 110 -9.40 0.27 13.33
N VAL A 111 -8.98 -0.33 12.21
CA VAL A 111 -7.59 -0.45 11.79
C VAL A 111 -7.40 0.19 10.43
N PHE A 112 -6.40 1.08 10.30
CA PHE A 112 -6.00 1.69 9.03
C PHE A 112 -4.78 0.97 8.46
N LEU A 113 -4.99 0.20 7.41
CA LEU A 113 -3.97 -0.64 6.77
C LEU A 113 -3.09 0.20 5.82
N ARG A 114 -2.00 0.81 6.33
CA ARG A 114 -1.06 1.63 5.55
C ARG A 114 -0.12 0.75 4.75
N THR A 115 -0.61 0.23 3.65
CA THR A 115 0.07 -0.74 2.79
C THR A 115 1.19 -0.11 1.96
N GLY A 116 2.34 -0.78 1.91
CA GLY A 116 3.46 -0.49 0.99
C GLY A 116 3.22 -1.06 -0.41
N VAL A 117 4.32 -1.22 -1.18
CA VAL A 117 4.25 -1.89 -2.49
C VAL A 117 4.15 -3.39 -2.28
N VAL A 118 2.99 -3.96 -2.60
CA VAL A 118 2.74 -5.40 -2.46
C VAL A 118 3.42 -6.17 -3.59
N LEU A 119 4.30 -7.12 -3.20
CA LEU A 119 5.07 -7.96 -4.09
C LEU A 119 4.59 -9.41 -3.98
N GLY A 120 4.25 -10.01 -5.08
CA GLY A 120 3.84 -11.40 -5.19
C GLY A 120 3.75 -11.79 -6.64
N LYS A 121 3.78 -13.07 -6.95
CA LYS A 121 3.75 -13.58 -8.33
C LYS A 121 2.60 -13.01 -9.15
N ASP A 122 1.41 -12.92 -8.54
CA ASP A 122 0.19 -12.43 -9.17
C ASP A 122 -0.12 -10.96 -8.81
N SER A 123 0.81 -10.26 -8.15
CA SER A 123 0.59 -8.86 -7.83
C SER A 123 0.76 -7.97 -9.07
N ARG A 124 -0.11 -6.94 -9.17
CA ARG A 124 -0.07 -5.96 -10.25
C ARG A 124 1.29 -5.25 -10.36
N ALA A 125 1.93 -4.97 -9.22
CA ALA A 125 3.24 -4.34 -9.18
C ALA A 125 4.30 -5.24 -9.81
N TRP A 126 4.32 -6.52 -9.46
CA TRP A 126 5.25 -7.49 -10.02
C TRP A 126 5.01 -7.75 -11.50
N GLU A 127 3.76 -7.89 -11.93
CA GLU A 127 3.41 -8.07 -13.35
C GLU A 127 4.00 -6.97 -14.23
N LYS A 128 3.86 -5.70 -13.80
CA LYS A 128 4.42 -4.55 -14.54
C LYS A 128 5.94 -4.52 -14.50
N MET A 129 6.52 -4.68 -13.31
CA MET A 129 7.97 -4.64 -13.13
C MET A 129 8.68 -5.78 -13.86
N SER A 130 8.21 -7.02 -13.69
CA SER A 130 8.87 -8.19 -14.27
C SER A 130 8.98 -8.12 -15.79
N LYS A 131 7.99 -7.55 -16.47
CA LYS A 131 8.03 -7.33 -17.93
C LYS A 131 9.19 -6.40 -18.31
N ILE A 132 9.32 -5.26 -17.62
CA ILE A 132 10.37 -4.25 -17.87
C ILE A 132 11.75 -4.86 -17.63
N PHE A 133 11.92 -5.60 -16.55
CA PHE A 133 13.19 -6.24 -16.23
C PHE A 133 13.53 -7.40 -17.15
N LYS A 134 12.57 -8.24 -17.55
CA LYS A 134 12.76 -9.34 -18.52
C LYS A 134 13.23 -8.81 -19.87
N TRP A 135 12.78 -7.62 -20.27
CA TRP A 135 13.22 -6.96 -21.52
C TRP A 135 14.62 -6.30 -21.41
N GLY A 136 15.25 -6.37 -20.24
CA GLY A 136 16.60 -5.83 -20.02
C GLY A 136 16.66 -4.30 -19.88
N ILE A 137 15.51 -3.63 -19.80
CA ILE A 137 15.40 -2.17 -19.61
C ILE A 137 15.07 -1.78 -18.16
N GLY A 138 14.93 -2.78 -17.27
CA GLY A 138 14.74 -2.56 -15.84
C GLY A 138 15.98 -1.92 -15.20
N GLY A 139 15.76 -0.97 -14.31
CA GLY A 139 16.84 -0.27 -13.65
C GLY A 139 16.36 0.60 -12.49
N LYS A 140 17.31 1.24 -11.81
CA LYS A 140 17.00 2.16 -10.72
C LYS A 140 16.25 3.40 -11.23
N LEU A 141 15.35 3.92 -10.41
CA LEU A 141 14.56 5.11 -10.70
C LEU A 141 15.27 6.35 -10.16
N GLY A 142 15.61 7.28 -11.04
CA GLY A 142 16.38 8.48 -10.68
C GLY A 142 17.72 8.13 -10.06
N SER A 143 18.00 8.66 -8.87
CA SER A 143 19.21 8.37 -8.10
C SER A 143 19.23 6.95 -7.51
N GLY A 144 18.06 6.34 -7.33
CA GLY A 144 17.89 5.07 -6.62
C GLY A 144 18.11 5.15 -5.11
N ARG A 145 18.26 6.38 -4.54
CA ARG A 145 18.52 6.60 -3.11
C ARG A 145 17.27 6.61 -2.25
N GLN A 146 16.09 6.80 -2.86
CA GLN A 146 14.82 6.82 -2.15
C GLN A 146 14.51 5.46 -1.53
N TRP A 147 13.96 5.50 -0.31
CA TRP A 147 13.43 4.34 0.37
C TRP A 147 12.12 3.90 -0.26
N MET A 148 11.94 2.60 -0.40
CA MET A 148 10.76 1.98 -0.99
C MET A 148 10.08 1.10 0.05
N PRO A 149 8.95 1.52 0.64
CA PRO A 149 8.17 0.63 1.50
C PRO A 149 7.54 -0.48 0.65
N TRP A 150 7.79 -1.72 1.03
CA TRP A 150 7.32 -2.90 0.32
C TRP A 150 6.90 -4.00 1.30
N ILE A 151 6.08 -4.92 0.85
CA ILE A 151 5.67 -6.11 1.60
C ILE A 151 5.46 -7.27 0.63
N HIS A 152 5.71 -8.51 1.07
CA HIS A 152 5.32 -9.69 0.30
C HIS A 152 3.81 -9.93 0.42
N LEU A 153 3.16 -10.37 -0.67
CA LEU A 153 1.70 -10.60 -0.70
C LEU A 153 1.22 -11.56 0.42
N TYR A 154 2.01 -12.58 0.76
CA TYR A 154 1.70 -13.47 1.86
C TYR A 154 1.66 -12.70 3.19
N ASP A 155 2.70 -11.92 3.50
CA ASP A 155 2.77 -11.15 4.74
C ASP A 155 1.74 -10.01 4.79
N GLU A 156 1.32 -9.47 3.63
CA GLU A 156 0.20 -8.53 3.55
C GLU A 156 -1.10 -9.21 4.01
N VAL A 157 -1.43 -10.38 3.45
CA VAL A 157 -2.65 -11.11 3.78
C VAL A 157 -2.66 -11.55 5.24
N GLU A 158 -1.57 -12.20 5.69
CA GLU A 158 -1.45 -12.67 7.08
C GLU A 158 -1.42 -11.50 8.08
N GLY A 159 -0.81 -10.37 7.70
CA GLY A 159 -0.82 -9.15 8.51
C GLY A 159 -2.23 -8.56 8.68
N ILE A 160 -3.05 -8.59 7.62
CA ILE A 160 -4.46 -8.19 7.68
C ILE A 160 -5.24 -9.15 8.60
N VAL A 161 -5.05 -10.47 8.45
CA VAL A 161 -5.69 -11.48 9.31
C VAL A 161 -5.23 -11.30 10.76
N PHE A 162 -3.95 -11.08 10.98
CA PHE A 162 -3.40 -10.80 12.31
C PHE A 162 -4.04 -9.57 12.96
N CYS A 163 -4.23 -8.48 12.22
CA CYS A 163 -4.94 -7.30 12.72
C CYS A 163 -6.42 -7.59 13.01
N LEU A 164 -7.06 -8.50 12.25
CA LEU A 164 -8.44 -8.88 12.49
C LEU A 164 -8.59 -9.68 13.80
N GLU A 165 -7.69 -10.64 14.03
CA GLU A 165 -7.77 -11.62 15.12
C GLU A 165 -7.19 -11.12 16.45
N ASN A 166 -6.45 -10.00 16.45
CA ASN A 166 -5.83 -9.42 17.64
C ASN A 166 -6.41 -8.03 17.95
N GLU A 167 -6.22 -7.58 19.20
CA GLU A 167 -6.71 -6.29 19.72
C GLU A 167 -5.88 -5.09 19.21
N ILE A 168 -5.62 -5.06 17.89
CA ILE A 168 -4.90 -3.97 17.23
C ILE A 168 -5.90 -2.92 16.77
N GLU A 169 -5.60 -1.64 17.06
CA GLU A 169 -6.42 -0.49 16.70
C GLU A 169 -5.57 0.64 16.14
N GLY A 170 -6.19 1.50 15.31
CA GLY A 170 -5.53 2.65 14.69
C GLY A 170 -4.68 2.29 13.47
N PRO A 171 -3.68 3.11 13.10
CA PRO A 171 -2.86 2.88 11.92
C PRO A 171 -1.89 1.71 12.11
N VAL A 172 -1.73 0.91 11.06
CA VAL A 172 -0.78 -0.21 10.97
C VAL A 172 -0.02 -0.13 9.65
N ASN A 173 1.29 -0.07 9.71
CA ASN A 173 2.15 -0.12 8.53
C ASN A 173 2.31 -1.56 8.04
N LEU A 174 1.64 -1.91 6.95
CA LEU A 174 1.84 -3.18 6.26
C LEU A 174 3.04 -3.06 5.31
N VAL A 175 4.23 -3.20 5.89
CA VAL A 175 5.52 -3.17 5.17
C VAL A 175 6.45 -4.22 5.77
N ALA A 176 7.38 -4.73 4.95
CA ALA A 176 8.43 -5.62 5.47
C ALA A 176 9.37 -4.88 6.44
N PRO A 177 9.89 -5.57 7.46
CA PRO A 177 10.77 -4.94 8.47
C PRO A 177 12.10 -4.47 7.87
N GLU A 178 12.58 -5.09 6.79
CA GLU A 178 13.75 -4.62 6.05
C GLU A 178 13.38 -3.44 5.14
N SER A 179 13.77 -2.24 5.54
CA SER A 179 13.72 -1.08 4.65
C SER A 179 14.78 -1.19 3.56
N VAL A 180 14.41 -1.00 2.30
CA VAL A 180 15.35 -1.03 1.16
C VAL A 180 15.30 0.26 0.35
N ARG A 181 16.44 0.67 -0.19
CA ARG A 181 16.50 1.74 -1.19
C ARG A 181 16.15 1.19 -2.57
N ASN A 182 15.62 2.03 -3.45
CA ASN A 182 15.26 1.62 -4.81
C ASN A 182 16.43 0.96 -5.56
N ALA A 183 17.67 1.39 -5.37
CA ALA A 183 18.83 0.75 -5.96
C ALA A 183 19.06 -0.69 -5.45
N GLN A 184 18.85 -0.94 -4.15
CA GLN A 184 18.96 -2.28 -3.54
C GLN A 184 17.82 -3.17 -4.05
N PHE A 185 16.60 -2.65 -4.04
CA PHE A 185 15.43 -3.31 -4.61
C PHE A 185 15.67 -3.73 -6.06
N THR A 186 16.12 -2.78 -6.91
CA THR A 186 16.42 -3.02 -8.33
C THR A 186 17.45 -4.14 -8.50
N LYS A 187 18.52 -4.15 -7.66
CA LYS A 187 19.54 -5.19 -7.69
C LYS A 187 18.98 -6.55 -7.29
N ALA A 188 18.14 -6.61 -6.26
CA ALA A 188 17.49 -7.85 -5.81
C ALA A 188 16.58 -8.43 -6.90
N VAL A 189 15.75 -7.60 -7.53
CA VAL A 189 14.91 -8.00 -8.68
C VAL A 189 15.78 -8.53 -9.83
N GLY A 190 16.79 -7.77 -10.24
CA GLY A 190 17.69 -8.19 -11.33
C GLY A 190 18.38 -9.53 -11.05
N LYS A 191 18.87 -9.73 -9.83
CA LYS A 191 19.49 -11.00 -9.40
C LYS A 191 18.48 -12.16 -9.49
N ALA A 192 17.26 -11.96 -8.99
CA ALA A 192 16.23 -12.99 -8.96
C ALA A 192 15.85 -13.44 -10.38
N ILE A 193 15.64 -12.53 -11.31
CA ILE A 193 15.29 -12.86 -12.70
C ILE A 193 16.51 -13.11 -13.61
N LYS A 194 17.73 -13.17 -13.02
CA LYS A 194 19.01 -13.40 -13.73
C LYS A 194 19.27 -12.38 -14.87
N ARG A 195 19.01 -11.11 -14.59
CA ARG A 195 19.25 -9.99 -15.50
C ARG A 195 20.12 -8.93 -14.85
N VAL A 196 21.05 -8.36 -15.59
CA VAL A 196 21.79 -7.16 -15.19
C VAL A 196 20.88 -5.94 -15.28
N THR A 197 21.09 -4.97 -14.40
CA THR A 197 20.29 -3.74 -14.31
C THR A 197 21.16 -2.50 -14.46
N PRO A 198 21.86 -2.33 -15.62
CA PRO A 198 22.88 -1.30 -15.80
C PRO A 198 22.26 0.10 -15.96
N PHE A 199 21.01 0.16 -16.36
CA PHE A 199 20.34 1.41 -16.68
C PHE A 199 19.77 2.10 -15.45
N ALA A 200 19.58 3.42 -15.57
CA ALA A 200 18.82 4.22 -14.63
C ALA A 200 17.75 4.98 -15.43
N ALA A 201 16.49 4.84 -15.03
CA ALA A 201 15.43 5.67 -15.60
C ALA A 201 15.58 7.11 -15.06
N PRO A 202 15.89 8.11 -15.91
CA PRO A 202 16.15 9.46 -15.43
C PRO A 202 14.90 10.09 -14.83
N ALA A 203 15.04 10.76 -13.69
CA ALA A 203 13.91 11.32 -12.95
C ALA A 203 13.07 12.30 -13.79
N PHE A 204 13.72 13.11 -14.66
CA PHE A 204 13.00 14.04 -15.54
C PHE A 204 12.12 13.29 -16.57
N GLY A 205 12.63 12.19 -17.14
CA GLY A 205 11.87 11.36 -18.08
C GLY A 205 10.66 10.71 -17.42
N LEU A 206 10.83 10.19 -16.20
CA LEU A 206 9.71 9.65 -15.40
C LEU A 206 8.66 10.71 -15.11
N LYS A 207 9.07 11.93 -14.70
CA LYS A 207 8.16 13.06 -14.45
C LYS A 207 7.42 13.49 -15.71
N LEU A 208 8.10 13.54 -16.86
CA LEU A 208 7.46 13.88 -18.14
C LEU A 208 6.39 12.85 -18.53
N LEU A 209 6.68 11.55 -18.33
CA LEU A 209 5.79 10.46 -18.73
C LEU A 209 4.62 10.27 -17.76
N LEU A 210 4.88 10.27 -16.45
CA LEU A 210 3.94 9.87 -15.40
C LEU A 210 3.46 11.05 -14.53
N GLY A 211 4.03 12.26 -14.69
CA GLY A 211 3.63 13.45 -13.96
C GLY A 211 3.80 13.32 -12.44
N ASP A 212 2.76 13.71 -11.70
CA ASP A 212 2.76 13.68 -10.23
C ASP A 212 2.96 12.27 -9.66
N PHE A 213 2.47 11.22 -10.33
CA PHE A 213 2.71 9.84 -9.90
C PHE A 213 4.21 9.50 -9.87
N ALA A 214 5.00 9.98 -10.84
CA ALA A 214 6.45 9.80 -10.78
C ALA A 214 7.07 10.49 -9.57
N LYS A 215 6.61 11.70 -9.25
CA LYS A 215 7.12 12.51 -8.14
C LYS A 215 6.77 11.89 -6.78
N GLU A 216 5.50 11.57 -6.57
CA GLU A 216 4.96 11.20 -5.26
C GLU A 216 4.91 9.68 -5.04
N GLY A 217 4.76 8.87 -6.10
CA GLY A 217 4.66 7.41 -6.00
C GLY A 217 5.95 6.65 -6.26
N LEU A 218 6.88 7.20 -7.09
CA LEU A 218 8.09 6.46 -7.49
C LEU A 218 9.40 7.08 -6.97
N LEU A 219 9.47 8.40 -6.83
CA LEU A 219 10.69 9.12 -6.48
C LEU A 219 10.67 9.66 -5.05
N ALA A 220 9.53 9.68 -4.40
CA ALA A 220 9.41 9.99 -2.97
C ALA A 220 10.15 8.96 -2.13
N SER A 221 10.72 9.41 -1.03
CA SER A 221 11.50 8.59 -0.09
C SER A 221 10.73 8.47 1.22
N ALA A 222 10.33 7.25 1.59
CA ALA A 222 9.64 6.96 2.84
C ALA A 222 10.22 5.70 3.48
N ARG A 223 10.99 5.87 4.57
CA ARG A 223 11.55 4.76 5.33
C ARG A 223 10.54 4.29 6.37
N VAL A 224 9.51 3.61 5.92
CA VAL A 224 8.41 3.14 6.76
C VAL A 224 8.85 1.94 7.60
N VAL A 225 8.40 1.91 8.87
CA VAL A 225 8.70 0.86 9.85
C VAL A 225 7.38 0.27 10.34
N PRO A 226 7.21 -1.07 10.35
CA PRO A 226 5.99 -1.73 10.82
C PRO A 226 6.02 -1.90 12.35
N GLN A 227 6.08 -0.78 13.09
CA GLN A 227 6.35 -0.82 14.52
C GLN A 227 5.23 -1.54 15.29
N VAL A 228 3.97 -1.28 14.94
CA VAL A 228 2.81 -1.92 15.60
C VAL A 228 2.84 -3.44 15.42
N LEU A 229 3.12 -3.95 14.24
CA LEU A 229 3.22 -5.38 14.00
C LEU A 229 4.39 -6.03 14.74
N LEU A 230 5.54 -5.35 14.79
CA LEU A 230 6.72 -5.84 15.52
C LEU A 230 6.47 -5.89 17.03
N ASP A 231 5.86 -4.85 17.59
CA ASP A 231 5.56 -4.77 19.02
C ASP A 231 4.47 -5.78 19.43
N ALA A 232 3.53 -6.07 18.52
CA ALA A 232 2.52 -7.11 18.70
C ALA A 232 3.03 -8.55 18.48
N GLY A 233 4.31 -8.72 18.11
CA GLY A 233 4.94 -10.04 17.92
C GLY A 233 4.58 -10.72 16.59
N TYR A 234 4.17 -9.98 15.56
CA TYR A 234 3.94 -10.55 14.23
C TYR A 234 5.24 -11.07 13.61
N GLU A 235 5.23 -12.32 13.16
CA GLU A 235 6.39 -12.97 12.54
C GLU A 235 6.29 -12.95 11.01
N PHE A 236 7.11 -12.10 10.37
CA PHE A 236 7.16 -12.00 8.91
C PHE A 236 7.78 -13.26 8.29
N LYS A 237 7.08 -13.86 7.34
CA LYS A 237 7.60 -14.99 6.56
C LYS A 237 8.66 -14.56 5.55
N TYR A 238 8.51 -13.36 4.98
CA TYR A 238 9.43 -12.78 3.98
C TYR A 238 9.99 -11.43 4.45
N PRO A 239 10.80 -11.41 5.53
CA PRO A 239 11.27 -10.18 6.14
C PRO A 239 12.31 -9.41 5.31
N THR A 240 12.96 -10.07 4.32
CA THR A 240 14.01 -9.48 3.46
C THR A 240 13.63 -9.53 2.00
N ILE A 241 14.09 -8.53 1.23
CA ILE A 241 13.77 -8.44 -0.19
C ILE A 241 14.32 -9.63 -0.99
N GLU A 242 15.47 -10.18 -0.61
CA GLU A 242 16.04 -11.35 -1.24
C GLU A 242 15.17 -12.59 -1.05
N LYS A 243 14.65 -12.79 0.17
CA LYS A 243 13.77 -13.94 0.49
C LYS A 243 12.46 -13.84 -0.30
N ALA A 244 11.86 -12.64 -0.34
CA ALA A 244 10.67 -12.37 -1.11
C ALA A 244 10.88 -12.61 -2.62
N MET A 245 11.95 -12.05 -3.19
CA MET A 245 12.25 -12.22 -4.61
C MET A 245 12.55 -13.67 -4.98
N SER A 246 13.21 -14.43 -4.11
CA SER A 246 13.48 -15.86 -4.34
C SER A 246 12.19 -16.66 -4.48
N GLU A 247 11.18 -16.39 -3.66
CA GLU A 247 9.88 -17.06 -3.75
C GLU A 247 9.12 -16.65 -5.02
N ILE A 248 9.02 -15.35 -5.28
CA ILE A 248 8.25 -14.80 -6.41
C ILE A 248 8.71 -15.35 -7.77
N VAL A 249 10.00 -15.68 -7.90
CA VAL A 249 10.56 -16.17 -9.17
C VAL A 249 10.83 -17.68 -9.19
N ALA A 250 10.61 -18.39 -8.08
CA ALA A 250 10.95 -19.81 -7.94
C ALA A 250 10.10 -20.76 -8.82
N ASN A 251 9.12 -20.22 -9.59
CA ASN A 251 8.26 -21.03 -10.48
C ASN A 251 7.93 -20.32 -11.78
#